data_da16682ae527f930f43556b996a09cd5
#
_entry.id   da16682ae527f930f43556b996a09cd5
#
_cell.length_a   1.000
_cell.length_b   1.000
_cell.length_c   1.000
_cell.angle_alpha   90.00
_cell.angle_beta   90.00
_cell.angle_gamma   90.00
#
_symmetry.space_group_name_H-M   'P 1'
#
loop_
_entity.id
_entity.type
_entity.pdbx_description
1 polymer ?
#
loop_
_entity_poly.entity_id
_entity_poly.type
_entity_poly.pdbx_seq_one_letter_code
_entity_poly.pdbx_strand_id
1 'polypeptide(L)'
;MERTAKRSVNAVLAGEIETKVTALASDLIGCASVTPLDAGCQAILREQLTSAGFSIEDMRFEEIDNFWAAHGKGAPLLVFAGHTDVVPPGPLESWSSPPFTPTVKDGLLYGRGAADMKGNLASMAMASMEFVKLHPDHKGTVALLVTGDEEAAAENGTVKVVEKLRERGEKITWCVVGEPSSANVLGDTIKNGRRGSLTGYLNVHGVQGHVAYPERALNPIHNFSSALSELCSIEWDKGNEFFPPTSFQVSNIRSGTGAENVIPGSLEAVFNFRFSTESRPDSLRMAVEELLRKHNVQFDLTWRLSGQPFLTYAGKLLEAARGSVKKIIGIEPQLSTSGGTSDGRFIAQPGTEVIELGPLNATIHKVDESISTQDLASLYFVYLDMMESLLA
;
A
#
# COMPACT_ATOMS: atom_id res chain seq x y z
N MET A 1 -16.06 39.64 -18.52
CA MET A 1 -14.62 39.63 -18.85
C MET A 1 -13.76 39.06 -17.71
N GLU A 2 -13.88 39.52 -16.44
CA GLU A 2 -13.06 38.95 -15.32
C GLU A 2 -13.22 37.46 -15.09
N ARG A 3 -14.45 36.90 -15.17
CA ARG A 3 -14.68 35.43 -15.00
C ARG A 3 -14.05 34.60 -16.12
N THR A 4 -13.96 35.14 -17.33
CA THR A 4 -13.37 34.46 -18.51
C THR A 4 -11.84 34.52 -18.41
N ALA A 5 -11.28 35.67 -18.01
CA ALA A 5 -9.85 35.83 -17.79
C ALA A 5 -9.33 34.94 -16.63
N LYS A 6 -10.04 34.87 -15.51
CA LYS A 6 -9.70 33.93 -14.39
C LYS A 6 -9.76 32.45 -14.81
N ARG A 7 -10.76 32.05 -15.62
CA ARG A 7 -10.83 30.68 -16.16
C ARG A 7 -9.65 30.35 -17.10
N SER A 8 -9.24 31.28 -17.95
CA SER A 8 -8.10 31.06 -18.85
C SER A 8 -6.76 31.00 -18.11
N VAL A 9 -6.53 31.83 -17.11
CA VAL A 9 -5.33 31.80 -16.28
C VAL A 9 -5.25 30.50 -15.46
N ASN A 10 -6.37 30.05 -14.89
CA ASN A 10 -6.41 28.77 -14.17
C ASN A 10 -6.15 27.55 -15.09
N ALA A 11 -6.62 27.60 -16.34
CA ALA A 11 -6.38 26.52 -17.30
C ALA A 11 -4.90 26.47 -17.76
N VAL A 12 -4.26 27.62 -17.97
CA VAL A 12 -2.82 27.70 -18.31
C VAL A 12 -1.98 27.15 -17.15
N LEU A 13 -2.25 27.59 -15.92
CA LEU A 13 -1.54 27.11 -14.73
C LEU A 13 -1.70 25.59 -14.54
N ALA A 14 -2.91 25.06 -14.75
CA ALA A 14 -3.17 23.63 -14.67
C ALA A 14 -2.35 22.84 -15.70
N GLY A 15 -2.24 23.33 -16.95
CA GLY A 15 -1.43 22.69 -17.98
C GLY A 15 0.09 22.74 -17.70
N GLU A 16 0.57 23.84 -17.09
CA GLU A 16 1.98 23.93 -16.66
C GLU A 16 2.28 22.94 -15.53
N ILE A 17 1.39 22.78 -14.55
CA ILE A 17 1.53 21.82 -13.46
C ILE A 17 1.47 20.39 -13.99
N GLU A 18 0.51 20.09 -14.88
CA GLU A 18 0.41 18.78 -15.54
C GLU A 18 1.73 18.40 -16.22
N THR A 19 2.33 19.32 -16.98
CA THR A 19 3.62 19.10 -17.63
C THR A 19 4.74 18.82 -16.63
N LYS A 20 4.83 19.60 -15.56
CA LYS A 20 5.91 19.47 -14.56
C LYS A 20 5.78 18.18 -13.74
N VAL A 21 4.57 17.85 -13.28
CA VAL A 21 4.35 16.61 -12.51
C VAL A 21 4.58 15.39 -13.38
N THR A 22 4.11 15.43 -14.65
CA THR A 22 4.35 14.34 -15.61
C THR A 22 5.83 14.16 -15.90
N ALA A 23 6.62 15.24 -15.98
CA ALA A 23 8.06 15.15 -16.17
C ALA A 23 8.74 14.48 -15.00
N LEU A 24 8.48 14.90 -13.74
CA LEU A 24 9.04 14.24 -12.55
C LEU A 24 8.59 12.78 -12.47
N ALA A 25 7.30 12.49 -12.71
CA ALA A 25 6.81 11.11 -12.73
C ALA A 25 7.54 10.26 -13.78
N SER A 26 7.81 10.83 -14.96
CA SER A 26 8.57 10.16 -16.02
C SER A 26 10.01 9.88 -15.58
N ASP A 27 10.69 10.83 -14.95
CA ASP A 27 12.05 10.62 -14.44
C ASP A 27 12.08 9.46 -13.42
N LEU A 28 11.10 9.38 -12.52
CA LEU A 28 10.99 8.30 -11.55
C LEU A 28 10.68 6.95 -12.21
N ILE A 29 9.77 6.89 -13.19
CA ILE A 29 9.43 5.68 -13.93
C ILE A 29 10.64 5.19 -14.73
N GLY A 30 11.47 6.10 -15.24
CA GLY A 30 12.71 5.78 -15.96
C GLY A 30 13.72 4.98 -15.12
N CYS A 31 13.63 5.04 -13.80
CA CYS A 31 14.44 4.22 -12.90
C CYS A 31 13.82 2.81 -12.78
N ALA A 32 14.57 1.78 -13.21
CA ALA A 32 14.12 0.38 -13.12
C ALA A 32 14.26 -0.16 -11.68
N SER A 33 13.59 0.45 -10.73
CA SER A 33 13.65 0.16 -9.30
C SER A 33 12.78 -1.05 -8.92
N VAL A 34 12.98 -2.18 -9.61
CA VAL A 34 12.34 -3.44 -9.23
C VAL A 34 12.84 -3.87 -7.87
N THR A 35 11.89 -4.05 -6.93
CA THR A 35 12.23 -4.39 -5.54
C THR A 35 13.27 -5.54 -5.45
N PRO A 36 14.33 -5.43 -4.63
CA PRO A 36 14.64 -4.40 -3.62
C PRO A 36 15.53 -3.24 -4.11
N LEU A 37 15.68 -3.04 -5.43
CA LEU A 37 16.62 -2.07 -6.01
C LEU A 37 15.99 -0.68 -6.09
N ASP A 38 16.72 0.37 -5.67
CA ASP A 38 16.31 1.77 -5.87
C ASP A 38 16.60 2.29 -7.29
N ALA A 39 17.65 1.82 -7.93
CA ALA A 39 18.10 2.24 -9.26
C ALA A 39 18.25 3.77 -9.43
N GLY A 40 18.54 4.50 -8.35
CA GLY A 40 18.71 5.95 -8.35
C GLY A 40 17.42 6.77 -8.27
N CYS A 41 16.29 6.12 -8.11
CA CYS A 41 14.97 6.76 -8.07
C CYS A 41 14.84 7.75 -6.91
N GLN A 42 15.28 7.37 -5.70
CA GLN A 42 15.23 8.25 -4.54
C GLN A 42 16.21 9.45 -4.64
N ALA A 43 17.30 9.31 -5.38
CA ALA A 43 18.25 10.41 -5.57
C ALA A 43 17.58 11.60 -6.31
N ILE A 44 16.73 11.35 -7.29
CA ILE A 44 15.96 12.37 -8.02
C ILE A 44 15.07 13.17 -7.05
N LEU A 45 14.34 12.48 -6.18
CA LEU A 45 13.46 13.13 -5.20
C LEU A 45 14.24 13.92 -4.15
N ARG A 46 15.36 13.37 -3.65
CA ARG A 46 16.23 14.05 -2.67
C ARG A 46 16.81 15.35 -3.22
N GLU A 47 17.24 15.36 -4.47
CA GLU A 47 17.76 16.56 -5.13
C GLU A 47 16.68 17.65 -5.23
N GLN A 48 15.49 17.29 -5.71
CA GLN A 48 14.36 18.22 -5.85
C GLN A 48 13.94 18.81 -4.49
N LEU A 49 13.74 17.95 -3.49
CA LEU A 49 13.31 18.35 -2.15
C LEU A 49 14.37 19.19 -1.42
N THR A 50 15.67 18.84 -1.56
CA THR A 50 16.77 19.67 -1.03
C THR A 50 16.74 21.06 -1.64
N SER A 51 16.56 21.16 -2.96
CA SER A 51 16.49 22.43 -3.67
C SER A 51 15.31 23.30 -3.23
N ALA A 52 14.23 22.68 -2.74
CA ALA A 52 13.07 23.35 -2.17
C ALA A 52 13.21 23.66 -0.66
N GLY A 53 14.33 23.35 -0.03
CA GLY A 53 14.62 23.68 1.38
C GLY A 53 14.27 22.57 2.39
N PHE A 54 13.92 21.37 1.94
CA PHE A 54 13.76 20.24 2.86
C PHE A 54 15.09 19.75 3.40
N SER A 55 15.09 19.39 4.68
CA SER A 55 16.19 18.66 5.32
C SER A 55 16.04 17.18 5.01
N ILE A 56 17.06 16.58 4.43
CA ILE A 56 17.03 15.15 4.04
C ILE A 56 17.83 14.33 5.05
N GLU A 57 17.26 13.20 5.46
CA GLU A 57 17.93 12.17 6.25
C GLU A 57 17.84 10.83 5.52
N ASP A 58 18.98 10.29 5.10
CA ASP A 58 19.07 8.97 4.53
C ASP A 58 18.88 7.92 5.62
N MET A 59 17.97 6.98 5.40
CA MET A 59 17.60 5.90 6.33
C MET A 59 17.75 4.55 5.65
N ARG A 60 18.98 4.11 5.38
CA ARG A 60 19.23 2.78 4.82
C ARG A 60 19.21 1.72 5.91
N PHE A 61 18.42 0.66 5.66
CA PHE A 61 18.37 -0.54 6.51
C PHE A 61 18.65 -1.75 5.64
N GLU A 62 19.70 -2.50 6.00
CA GLU A 62 20.23 -3.60 5.19
C GLU A 62 20.48 -3.13 3.73
N GLU A 63 19.88 -3.79 2.75
CA GLU A 63 19.96 -3.44 1.34
C GLU A 63 18.96 -2.37 0.88
N ILE A 64 17.99 -2.01 1.72
CA ILE A 64 16.89 -1.13 1.35
C ILE A 64 17.24 0.34 1.59
N ASP A 65 17.14 1.14 0.55
CA ASP A 65 17.24 2.58 0.63
C ASP A 65 15.90 3.19 1.02
N ASN A 66 15.92 4.06 2.03
CA ASN A 66 14.79 4.89 2.44
C ASN A 66 15.31 6.28 2.75
N PHE A 67 14.44 7.28 2.72
CA PHE A 67 14.77 8.58 3.26
C PHE A 67 13.58 9.27 3.91
N TRP A 68 13.92 10.18 4.81
CA TRP A 68 13.00 11.13 5.44
C TRP A 68 13.37 12.53 4.98
N ALA A 69 12.40 13.27 4.43
CA ALA A 69 12.55 14.67 4.08
C ALA A 69 11.58 15.51 4.90
N ALA A 70 12.06 16.57 5.55
CA ALA A 70 11.19 17.40 6.40
C ALA A 70 11.47 18.90 6.22
N HIS A 71 10.40 19.70 6.26
CA HIS A 71 10.44 21.16 6.30
C HIS A 71 9.56 21.68 7.43
N GLY A 72 10.01 22.75 8.11
CA GLY A 72 9.34 23.30 9.29
C GLY A 72 9.80 22.64 10.59
N LYS A 73 9.06 22.87 11.69
CA LYS A 73 9.44 22.38 13.03
C LYS A 73 8.21 22.14 13.91
N GLY A 74 8.27 21.05 14.66
CA GLY A 74 7.29 20.74 15.72
C GLY A 74 5.96 20.21 15.19
N ALA A 75 4.98 20.22 16.06
CA ALA A 75 3.64 19.73 15.75
C ALA A 75 2.72 20.85 15.20
N PRO A 76 1.72 20.48 14.37
CA PRO A 76 1.43 19.13 13.89
C PRO A 76 2.45 18.65 12.85
N LEU A 77 2.68 17.33 12.75
CA LEU A 77 3.53 16.71 11.75
C LEU A 77 2.64 16.01 10.72
N LEU A 78 2.62 16.54 9.51
CA LEU A 78 1.96 15.94 8.33
C LEU A 78 2.99 15.19 7.50
N VAL A 79 2.74 13.93 7.25
CA VAL A 79 3.60 13.05 6.45
C VAL A 79 2.89 12.63 5.17
N PHE A 80 3.56 12.75 4.04
CA PHE A 80 3.24 12.04 2.82
C PHE A 80 4.13 10.79 2.75
N ALA A 81 3.53 9.62 2.71
CA ALA A 81 4.24 8.35 2.64
C ALA A 81 4.05 7.68 1.29
N GLY A 82 5.13 7.13 0.74
CA GLY A 82 5.10 6.41 -0.51
C GLY A 82 6.38 5.64 -0.78
N HIS A 83 6.36 4.86 -1.86
CA HIS A 83 7.47 3.99 -2.24
C HIS A 83 7.99 4.28 -3.64
N THR A 84 9.26 3.93 -3.87
CA THR A 84 9.92 4.02 -5.17
C THR A 84 10.14 2.68 -5.83
N ASP A 85 10.11 1.60 -5.05
CA ASP A 85 10.18 0.25 -5.59
C ASP A 85 8.91 -0.14 -6.34
N VAL A 86 9.04 -1.10 -7.25
CA VAL A 86 7.96 -1.59 -8.08
C VAL A 86 8.04 -3.11 -8.23
N VAL A 87 6.89 -3.76 -8.45
CA VAL A 87 6.86 -5.19 -8.80
C VAL A 87 7.54 -5.45 -10.15
N PRO A 88 8.02 -6.68 -10.40
CA PRO A 88 8.53 -7.08 -11.72
C PRO A 88 7.53 -6.76 -12.83
N PRO A 89 7.99 -6.29 -14.00
CA PRO A 89 7.12 -5.89 -15.11
C PRO A 89 6.38 -7.05 -15.80
N GLY A 90 6.79 -8.30 -15.54
CA GLY A 90 6.31 -9.45 -16.29
C GLY A 90 6.94 -9.57 -17.70
N PRO A 91 6.27 -10.26 -18.66
CA PRO A 91 6.80 -10.46 -19.99
C PRO A 91 6.96 -9.14 -20.76
N LEU A 92 8.19 -8.78 -21.08
CA LEU A 92 8.50 -7.49 -21.72
C LEU A 92 7.89 -7.36 -23.13
N GLU A 93 7.74 -8.47 -23.82
CA GLU A 93 7.11 -8.54 -25.14
C GLU A 93 5.60 -8.25 -25.14
N SER A 94 4.99 -8.28 -23.97
CA SER A 94 3.55 -7.98 -23.81
C SER A 94 3.28 -6.48 -23.64
N TRP A 95 4.33 -5.68 -23.37
CA TRP A 95 4.18 -4.24 -23.18
C TRP A 95 4.11 -3.49 -24.51
N SER A 96 3.17 -2.54 -24.64
CA SER A 96 3.05 -1.65 -25.80
C SER A 96 4.23 -0.67 -25.93
N SER A 97 4.88 -0.32 -24.82
CA SER A 97 6.15 0.40 -24.75
C SER A 97 6.97 -0.19 -23.59
N PRO A 98 8.34 -0.18 -23.66
CA PRO A 98 9.14 -0.76 -22.58
C PRO A 98 8.76 -0.19 -21.20
N PRO A 99 8.63 -1.03 -20.15
CA PRO A 99 8.05 -0.64 -18.85
C PRO A 99 8.79 0.49 -18.12
N PHE A 100 10.09 0.67 -18.39
CA PHE A 100 10.92 1.73 -17.83
C PHE A 100 11.32 2.81 -18.86
N THR A 101 10.54 2.90 -19.95
CA THR A 101 10.62 3.98 -20.92
C THR A 101 9.29 4.74 -20.88
N PRO A 102 9.16 5.74 -19.98
CA PRO A 102 7.90 6.45 -19.76
C PRO A 102 7.38 7.04 -21.08
N THR A 103 6.15 6.73 -21.43
CA THR A 103 5.56 7.11 -22.69
C THR A 103 4.20 7.79 -22.45
N VAL A 104 4.08 9.05 -22.87
CA VAL A 104 2.80 9.76 -22.82
C VAL A 104 2.07 9.55 -24.15
N LYS A 105 0.87 8.99 -24.08
CA LYS A 105 0.01 8.76 -25.25
C LYS A 105 -1.46 8.94 -24.84
N ASP A 106 -2.20 9.70 -25.61
CA ASP A 106 -3.64 9.93 -25.43
C ASP A 106 -4.00 10.42 -24.01
N GLY A 107 -3.14 11.28 -23.39
CA GLY A 107 -3.33 11.82 -22.04
C GLY A 107 -3.00 10.83 -20.90
N LEU A 108 -2.44 9.67 -21.22
CA LEU A 108 -1.97 8.68 -20.26
C LEU A 108 -0.45 8.58 -20.27
N LEU A 109 0.17 8.52 -19.10
CA LEU A 109 1.57 8.19 -18.89
C LEU A 109 1.70 6.69 -18.60
N TYR A 110 2.35 5.97 -19.51
CA TYR A 110 2.58 4.53 -19.42
C TYR A 110 3.95 4.23 -18.83
N GLY A 111 4.02 3.21 -17.98
CA GLY A 111 5.24 2.62 -17.43
C GLY A 111 4.98 1.89 -16.11
N ARG A 112 5.86 0.99 -15.71
CA ARG A 112 5.78 0.29 -14.42
C ARG A 112 6.00 1.29 -13.29
N GLY A 113 5.07 1.31 -12.33
CA GLY A 113 5.04 2.28 -11.24
C GLY A 113 4.30 3.58 -11.59
N ALA A 114 3.72 3.70 -12.77
CA ALA A 114 3.00 4.91 -13.17
C ALA A 114 1.80 5.18 -12.25
N ALA A 115 1.01 4.16 -11.93
CA ALA A 115 -0.11 4.25 -10.99
C ALA A 115 0.31 3.83 -9.57
N ASP A 116 1.22 2.85 -9.42
CA ASP A 116 1.65 2.26 -8.15
C ASP A 116 3.17 2.35 -7.98
N MET A 117 3.72 3.39 -7.30
CA MET A 117 2.99 4.64 -7.01
C MET A 117 3.82 5.88 -7.36
N LYS A 118 4.83 5.75 -8.27
CA LYS A 118 5.78 6.83 -8.63
C LYS A 118 5.08 8.07 -9.19
N GLY A 119 3.99 7.89 -9.97
CA GLY A 119 3.20 9.00 -10.47
C GLY A 119 2.62 9.85 -9.35
N ASN A 120 1.99 9.20 -8.39
CA ASN A 120 1.41 9.91 -7.25
C ASN A 120 2.49 10.47 -6.30
N LEU A 121 3.60 9.78 -6.13
CA LEU A 121 4.74 10.26 -5.36
C LEU A 121 5.29 11.57 -5.95
N ALA A 122 5.35 11.69 -7.29
CA ALA A 122 5.69 12.94 -7.96
C ALA A 122 4.69 14.06 -7.64
N SER A 123 3.38 13.76 -7.62
CA SER A 123 2.35 14.74 -7.26
C SER A 123 2.48 15.22 -5.82
N MET A 124 2.72 14.30 -4.87
CA MET A 124 2.93 14.62 -3.44
C MET A 124 4.19 15.47 -3.23
N ALA A 125 5.31 15.10 -3.86
CA ALA A 125 6.56 15.83 -3.75
C ALA A 125 6.43 17.25 -4.32
N MET A 126 5.88 17.39 -5.52
CA MET A 126 5.68 18.69 -6.15
C MET A 126 4.73 19.60 -5.36
N ALA A 127 3.63 19.05 -4.84
CA ALA A 127 2.71 19.79 -4.00
C ALA A 127 3.38 20.27 -2.71
N SER A 128 4.20 19.41 -2.09
CA SER A 128 4.94 19.75 -0.87
C SER A 128 5.96 20.87 -1.11
N MET A 129 6.71 20.81 -2.21
CA MET A 129 7.66 21.84 -2.59
C MET A 129 6.99 23.19 -2.87
N GLU A 130 5.85 23.19 -3.56
CA GLU A 130 5.11 24.43 -3.79
C GLU A 130 4.50 24.98 -2.50
N PHE A 131 3.96 24.11 -1.64
CA PHE A 131 3.41 24.53 -0.34
C PHE A 131 4.43 25.28 0.51
N VAL A 132 5.64 24.76 0.69
CA VAL A 132 6.65 25.42 1.53
C VAL A 132 7.16 26.72 0.92
N LYS A 133 7.12 26.84 -0.40
CA LYS A 133 7.46 28.07 -1.10
C LYS A 133 6.37 29.15 -0.93
N LEU A 134 5.08 28.76 -0.99
CA LEU A 134 3.94 29.67 -0.82
C LEU A 134 3.74 30.06 0.65
N HIS A 135 4.05 29.16 1.58
CA HIS A 135 3.84 29.31 3.02
C HIS A 135 5.14 29.06 3.79
N PRO A 136 6.17 29.90 3.66
CA PRO A 136 7.48 29.68 4.30
C PRO A 136 7.40 29.64 5.83
N ASP A 137 6.40 30.31 6.41
CA ASP A 137 6.15 30.39 7.86
C ASP A 137 4.98 29.46 8.31
N HIS A 138 4.70 28.39 7.57
CA HIS A 138 3.66 27.44 7.91
C HIS A 138 3.84 26.85 9.31
N LYS A 139 2.72 26.43 9.93
CA LYS A 139 2.75 25.80 11.25
C LYS A 139 3.16 24.33 11.15
N GLY A 140 3.92 23.88 12.16
CA GLY A 140 4.28 22.46 12.25
C GLY A 140 5.31 22.03 11.22
N THR A 141 5.21 20.78 10.80
CA THR A 141 6.17 20.13 9.89
C THR A 141 5.46 19.43 8.74
N VAL A 142 5.92 19.63 7.53
CA VAL A 142 5.60 18.81 6.35
C VAL A 142 6.75 17.86 6.11
N ALA A 143 6.45 16.58 5.94
CA ALA A 143 7.49 15.58 5.66
C ALA A 143 7.07 14.59 4.58
N LEU A 144 8.07 14.03 3.89
CA LEU A 144 7.93 12.88 3.02
C LEU A 144 8.70 11.71 3.62
N LEU A 145 8.04 10.56 3.74
CA LEU A 145 8.65 9.27 4.05
C LEU A 145 8.65 8.46 2.76
N VAL A 146 9.81 8.17 2.23
CA VAL A 146 9.97 7.43 0.98
C VAL A 146 10.74 6.15 1.23
N THR A 147 10.13 5.02 0.88
CA THR A 147 10.69 3.68 1.06
C THR A 147 10.99 2.99 -0.27
N GLY A 148 11.85 1.97 -0.21
CA GLY A 148 12.17 1.06 -1.31
C GLY A 148 11.79 -0.39 -1.04
N ASP A 149 10.86 -0.69 -0.10
CA ASP A 149 10.48 -2.06 0.32
C ASP A 149 8.98 -2.16 0.65
N GLU A 150 8.10 -1.53 -0.14
CA GLU A 150 6.66 -1.72 0.02
C GLU A 150 6.18 -2.98 -0.70
N GLU A 151 6.66 -3.20 -1.91
CA GLU A 151 6.21 -4.23 -2.85
C GLU A 151 6.81 -5.63 -2.57
N ALA A 152 7.66 -5.76 -1.54
CA ALA A 152 8.30 -7.03 -1.17
C ALA A 152 7.93 -7.45 0.26
N ALA A 153 8.97 -7.69 1.09
CA ALA A 153 8.78 -8.17 2.46
C ALA A 153 8.25 -7.09 3.41
N ALA A 154 8.51 -5.82 3.11
CA ALA A 154 8.19 -4.65 3.93
C ALA A 154 8.80 -4.75 5.36
N GLU A 155 10.02 -5.28 5.45
CA GLU A 155 10.74 -5.51 6.71
C GLU A 155 11.79 -4.45 7.00
N ASN A 156 12.38 -3.85 5.94
CA ASN A 156 13.47 -2.87 6.02
C ASN A 156 13.08 -1.50 5.44
N GLY A 157 11.79 -1.29 5.16
CA GLY A 157 11.21 -0.05 4.63
C GLY A 157 10.59 0.82 5.71
N THR A 158 9.36 1.25 5.47
CA THR A 158 8.58 2.15 6.33
C THR A 158 8.55 1.73 7.80
N VAL A 159 8.48 0.44 8.10
CA VAL A 159 8.48 -0.07 9.49
C VAL A 159 9.72 0.39 10.24
N LYS A 160 10.90 0.31 9.64
CA LYS A 160 12.18 0.72 10.24
C LYS A 160 12.32 2.23 10.36
N VAL A 161 11.85 2.96 9.35
CA VAL A 161 11.80 4.42 9.41
C VAL A 161 10.92 4.87 10.58
N VAL A 162 9.72 4.32 10.71
CA VAL A 162 8.77 4.66 11.79
C VAL A 162 9.34 4.27 13.16
N GLU A 163 10.00 3.11 13.30
CA GLU A 163 10.70 2.73 14.52
C GLU A 163 11.71 3.80 14.92
N LYS A 164 12.56 4.26 14.00
CA LYS A 164 13.57 5.30 14.23
C LYS A 164 12.97 6.66 14.58
N LEU A 165 11.89 7.07 13.91
CA LEU A 165 11.17 8.30 14.25
C LEU A 165 10.63 8.26 15.70
N ARG A 166 10.10 7.11 16.12
CA ARG A 166 9.58 6.90 17.48
C ARG A 166 10.69 6.94 18.54
N GLU A 167 11.84 6.29 18.28
CA GLU A 167 12.99 6.30 19.20
C GLU A 167 13.46 7.71 19.54
N ARG A 168 13.37 8.64 18.60
CA ARG A 168 13.71 10.05 18.81
C ARG A 168 12.54 10.94 19.25
N GLY A 169 11.38 10.34 19.52
CA GLY A 169 10.20 11.03 20.06
C GLY A 169 9.39 11.82 19.03
N GLU A 170 9.61 11.61 17.73
CA GLU A 170 8.80 12.22 16.69
C GLU A 170 7.43 11.53 16.62
N LYS A 171 6.37 12.33 16.75
CA LYS A 171 5.01 11.85 16.71
C LYS A 171 4.30 12.35 15.46
N ILE A 172 4.02 11.45 14.53
CA ILE A 172 3.23 11.73 13.33
C ILE A 172 1.80 12.07 13.76
N THR A 173 1.32 13.27 13.37
CA THR A 173 -0.05 13.70 13.63
C THR A 173 -0.98 13.20 12.54
N TRP A 174 -0.57 13.38 11.27
CA TRP A 174 -1.32 13.06 10.07
C TRP A 174 -0.44 12.37 9.06
N CYS A 175 -0.96 11.35 8.38
CA CYS A 175 -0.27 10.71 7.26
C CYS A 175 -1.22 10.46 6.09
N VAL A 176 -0.79 10.87 4.91
CA VAL A 176 -1.40 10.50 3.64
C VAL A 176 -0.48 9.50 2.96
N VAL A 177 -0.94 8.28 2.77
CA VAL A 177 -0.23 7.29 1.95
C VAL A 177 -0.72 7.42 0.52
N GLY A 178 0.20 7.54 -0.42
CA GLY A 178 -0.12 7.86 -1.82
C GLY A 178 -0.56 6.67 -2.67
N GLU A 179 -1.03 5.60 -2.06
CA GLU A 179 -1.50 4.38 -2.73
C GLU A 179 -2.68 4.61 -3.68
N PRO A 180 -2.80 3.83 -4.77
CA PRO A 180 -3.93 3.92 -5.70
C PRO A 180 -5.24 3.50 -5.03
N SER A 181 -5.95 4.47 -4.48
CA SER A 181 -7.18 4.28 -3.72
C SER A 181 -8.46 4.42 -4.55
N SER A 182 -8.41 5.19 -5.64
CA SER A 182 -9.57 5.47 -6.49
C SER A 182 -10.00 4.26 -7.31
N ALA A 183 -11.31 4.07 -7.50
CA ALA A 183 -11.87 2.87 -8.13
C ALA A 183 -12.31 3.11 -9.59
N ASN A 184 -13.17 4.09 -9.84
CA ASN A 184 -13.75 4.37 -11.16
C ASN A 184 -13.40 5.76 -11.69
N VAL A 185 -13.34 6.74 -10.81
CA VAL A 185 -12.90 8.12 -11.11
C VAL A 185 -12.00 8.60 -10.00
N LEU A 186 -11.04 9.47 -10.35
CA LEU A 186 -10.11 10.02 -9.38
C LEU A 186 -10.83 10.61 -8.16
N GLY A 187 -10.38 10.23 -6.97
CA GLY A 187 -10.88 10.73 -5.70
C GLY A 187 -12.25 10.17 -5.28
N ASP A 188 -12.83 9.21 -6.00
CA ASP A 188 -14.10 8.58 -5.61
C ASP A 188 -14.01 7.79 -4.30
N THR A 189 -12.80 7.39 -3.92
CA THR A 189 -12.57 6.57 -2.74
C THR A 189 -11.35 7.07 -1.95
N ILE A 190 -11.54 7.33 -0.66
CA ILE A 190 -10.47 7.49 0.32
C ILE A 190 -10.43 6.23 1.18
N LYS A 191 -9.25 5.60 1.31
CA LYS A 191 -9.07 4.54 2.29
C LYS A 191 -8.78 5.17 3.64
N ASN A 192 -9.73 5.05 4.55
CA ASN A 192 -9.60 5.55 5.92
C ASN A 192 -9.23 4.45 6.93
N GLY A 193 -8.85 3.29 6.44
CA GLY A 193 -8.41 2.14 7.22
C GLY A 193 -8.13 0.94 6.35
N ARG A 194 -7.49 -0.06 6.93
CA ARG A 194 -7.22 -1.35 6.26
C ARG A 194 -7.48 -2.49 7.21
N ARG A 195 -7.91 -3.64 6.65
CA ARG A 195 -8.00 -4.89 7.38
C ARG A 195 -6.62 -5.39 7.77
N GLY A 196 -6.53 -6.11 8.88
CA GLY A 196 -5.35 -6.89 9.23
C GLY A 196 -5.11 -8.04 8.25
N SER A 197 -3.88 -8.53 8.23
CA SER A 197 -3.46 -9.67 7.42
C SER A 197 -2.62 -10.63 8.23
N LEU A 198 -3.10 -11.87 8.36
CA LEU A 198 -2.45 -12.94 9.10
C LEU A 198 -2.33 -14.17 8.20
N THR A 199 -1.10 -14.62 7.93
CA THR A 199 -0.81 -15.78 7.08
C THR A 199 -0.37 -16.96 7.93
N GLY A 200 -0.96 -18.13 7.70
CA GLY A 200 -0.53 -19.41 8.27
C GLY A 200 0.17 -20.27 7.22
N TYR A 201 1.31 -20.83 7.61
CA TYR A 201 2.07 -21.82 6.84
C TYR A 201 1.96 -23.16 7.56
N LEU A 202 1.13 -24.04 7.01
CA LEU A 202 0.76 -25.32 7.60
C LEU A 202 1.49 -26.47 6.89
N ASN A 203 2.10 -27.35 7.67
CA ASN A 203 2.59 -28.64 7.23
C ASN A 203 1.86 -29.74 7.98
N VAL A 204 1.05 -30.55 7.26
CA VAL A 204 0.31 -31.68 7.82
C VAL A 204 1.16 -32.95 7.66
N HIS A 205 1.40 -33.64 8.75
CA HIS A 205 2.15 -34.88 8.77
C HIS A 205 1.27 -36.08 8.47
N GLY A 206 1.76 -36.94 7.59
CA GLY A 206 1.21 -38.24 7.26
C GLY A 206 2.25 -39.34 7.35
N VAL A 207 1.90 -40.52 6.87
CA VAL A 207 2.80 -41.67 6.72
C VAL A 207 2.67 -42.18 5.30
N GLN A 208 3.72 -42.05 4.50
CA GLN A 208 3.74 -42.52 3.13
C GLN A 208 3.54 -44.03 3.04
N GLY A 209 2.77 -44.48 2.04
CA GLY A 209 2.54 -45.90 1.81
C GLY A 209 1.94 -46.21 0.47
N HIS A 210 1.78 -47.49 0.20
CA HIS A 210 1.13 -47.94 -1.02
C HIS A 210 -0.39 -47.86 -0.89
N VAL A 211 -1.11 -47.32 -1.87
CA VAL A 211 -2.57 -47.13 -1.82
C VAL A 211 -3.38 -48.43 -1.59
N ALA A 212 -2.80 -49.60 -1.91
CA ALA A 212 -3.42 -50.90 -1.65
C ALA A 212 -3.30 -51.37 -0.19
N TYR A 213 -2.50 -50.68 0.63
CA TYR A 213 -2.29 -51.01 2.04
C TYR A 213 -2.50 -49.79 2.95
N PRO A 214 -3.72 -49.20 2.94
CA PRO A 214 -3.98 -47.94 3.64
C PRO A 214 -3.82 -48.07 5.16
N GLU A 215 -3.92 -49.28 5.73
CA GLU A 215 -3.72 -49.54 7.16
C GLU A 215 -2.26 -49.39 7.62
N ARG A 216 -1.30 -49.25 6.69
CA ARG A 216 0.14 -49.02 6.92
C ARG A 216 0.56 -47.59 6.63
N ALA A 217 -0.39 -46.72 6.32
CA ALA A 217 -0.14 -45.35 5.93
C ALA A 217 -1.06 -44.40 6.72
N LEU A 218 -0.74 -43.10 6.68
CA LEU A 218 -1.62 -42.05 7.16
C LEU A 218 -1.69 -40.99 6.04
N ASN A 219 -2.85 -40.91 5.38
CA ASN A 219 -3.04 -39.99 4.27
C ASN A 219 -3.29 -38.57 4.80
N PRO A 220 -2.36 -37.61 4.66
CA PRO A 220 -2.51 -36.26 5.17
C PRO A 220 -3.61 -35.47 4.43
N ILE A 221 -3.93 -35.84 3.17
CA ILE A 221 -5.00 -35.22 2.41
C ILE A 221 -6.34 -35.56 3.03
N HIS A 222 -6.59 -36.84 3.32
CA HIS A 222 -7.81 -37.30 3.97
C HIS A 222 -7.97 -36.74 5.38
N ASN A 223 -6.85 -36.73 6.14
CA ASN A 223 -6.85 -36.25 7.53
C ASN A 223 -7.13 -34.75 7.61
N PHE A 224 -6.61 -33.95 6.68
CA PHE A 224 -6.81 -32.49 6.65
C PHE A 224 -8.18 -32.10 6.04
N SER A 225 -8.77 -32.91 5.17
CA SER A 225 -9.98 -32.54 4.41
C SER A 225 -11.15 -32.09 5.30
N SER A 226 -11.41 -32.80 6.40
CA SER A 226 -12.50 -32.47 7.33
C SER A 226 -12.23 -31.17 8.07
N ALA A 227 -10.98 -30.95 8.52
CA ALA A 227 -10.57 -29.71 9.17
C ALA A 227 -10.66 -28.53 8.19
N LEU A 228 -10.20 -28.71 6.95
CA LEU A 228 -10.28 -27.69 5.90
C LEU A 228 -11.74 -27.30 5.60
N SER A 229 -12.62 -28.27 5.47
CA SER A 229 -14.05 -28.02 5.24
C SER A 229 -14.67 -27.20 6.37
N GLU A 230 -14.35 -27.50 7.62
CA GLU A 230 -14.82 -26.74 8.79
C GLU A 230 -14.22 -25.33 8.80
N LEU A 231 -12.91 -25.16 8.58
CA LEU A 231 -12.24 -23.85 8.51
C LEU A 231 -12.88 -22.93 7.46
N CYS A 232 -13.22 -23.47 6.29
CA CYS A 232 -13.85 -22.73 5.21
C CYS A 232 -15.31 -22.33 5.51
N SER A 233 -15.97 -23.01 6.45
CA SER A 233 -17.38 -22.78 6.77
C SER A 233 -17.59 -21.87 7.99
N ILE A 234 -16.53 -21.54 8.74
CA ILE A 234 -16.62 -20.67 9.92
C ILE A 234 -16.97 -19.25 9.52
N GLU A 235 -18.01 -18.69 10.16
CA GLU A 235 -18.22 -17.24 10.23
C GLU A 235 -17.29 -16.69 11.33
N TRP A 236 -16.15 -16.13 10.93
CA TRP A 236 -15.10 -15.66 11.84
C TRP A 236 -15.53 -14.45 12.67
N ASP A 237 -16.26 -13.52 12.05
CA ASP A 237 -16.99 -12.41 12.65
C ASP A 237 -18.01 -11.86 11.62
N LYS A 238 -18.80 -10.89 12.02
CA LYS A 238 -19.80 -10.24 11.14
C LYS A 238 -19.32 -8.93 10.54
N GLY A 239 -18.05 -8.55 10.81
CA GLY A 239 -17.58 -7.21 10.52
C GLY A 239 -18.30 -6.15 11.37
N ASN A 240 -18.21 -4.90 10.93
CA ASN A 240 -18.90 -3.77 11.55
C ASN A 240 -19.21 -2.69 10.51
N GLU A 241 -19.65 -1.51 10.94
CA GLU A 241 -19.98 -0.38 10.07
C GLU A 241 -18.83 -0.03 9.08
N PHE A 242 -17.56 -0.26 9.47
CA PHE A 242 -16.37 0.16 8.72
C PHE A 242 -15.67 -0.99 8.02
N PHE A 243 -15.82 -2.20 8.52
CA PHE A 243 -15.09 -3.37 8.03
C PHE A 243 -16.02 -4.48 7.59
N PRO A 244 -15.77 -5.08 6.42
CA PRO A 244 -16.43 -6.33 6.07
C PRO A 244 -16.02 -7.45 7.05
N PRO A 245 -16.79 -8.56 7.10
CA PRO A 245 -16.43 -9.72 7.90
C PRO A 245 -15.02 -10.23 7.64
N THR A 246 -14.39 -10.78 8.66
CA THR A 246 -13.11 -11.46 8.54
C THR A 246 -13.24 -12.65 7.58
N SER A 247 -12.32 -12.73 6.62
CA SER A 247 -12.29 -13.77 5.60
C SER A 247 -11.09 -14.70 5.77
N PHE A 248 -11.30 -15.99 5.50
CA PHE A 248 -10.27 -17.03 5.44
C PHE A 248 -10.17 -17.55 4.02
N GLN A 249 -8.93 -17.62 3.47
CA GLN A 249 -8.67 -18.13 2.13
C GLN A 249 -7.42 -18.98 2.11
N VAL A 250 -7.49 -20.17 1.52
CA VAL A 250 -6.31 -20.99 1.20
C VAL A 250 -5.76 -20.53 -0.15
N SER A 251 -4.52 -20.08 -0.15
CA SER A 251 -3.86 -19.61 -1.37
C SER A 251 -3.03 -20.67 -2.07
N ASN A 252 -2.49 -21.62 -1.31
CA ASN A 252 -1.69 -22.71 -1.84
C ASN A 252 -1.98 -24.00 -1.07
N ILE A 253 -1.98 -25.13 -1.81
CA ILE A 253 -2.00 -26.47 -1.23
C ILE A 253 -1.18 -27.40 -2.12
N ARG A 254 -0.28 -28.18 -1.51
CA ARG A 254 0.60 -29.11 -2.21
C ARG A 254 0.68 -30.41 -1.45
N SER A 255 0.52 -31.52 -2.16
CA SER A 255 0.72 -32.88 -1.63
C SER A 255 0.91 -33.85 -2.79
N GLY A 256 1.43 -35.04 -2.49
CA GLY A 256 1.61 -36.09 -3.46
C GLY A 256 3.02 -36.14 -4.07
N THR A 257 3.36 -37.32 -4.60
CA THR A 257 4.66 -37.61 -5.26
C THR A 257 4.55 -37.62 -6.80
N GLY A 258 3.33 -37.45 -7.33
CA GLY A 258 3.02 -37.63 -8.76
C GLY A 258 2.77 -39.09 -9.18
N ALA A 259 2.99 -40.07 -8.28
CA ALA A 259 2.72 -41.48 -8.53
C ALA A 259 1.30 -41.87 -8.09
N GLU A 260 0.56 -42.55 -8.96
CA GLU A 260 -0.86 -42.91 -8.73
C GLU A 260 -1.08 -43.89 -7.57
N ASN A 261 -0.04 -44.70 -7.26
CA ASN A 261 -0.13 -45.75 -6.26
C ASN A 261 0.56 -45.43 -4.92
N VAL A 262 0.87 -44.17 -4.66
CA VAL A 262 1.55 -43.72 -3.45
C VAL A 262 0.66 -42.75 -2.65
N ILE A 263 0.37 -43.11 -1.39
CA ILE A 263 -0.18 -42.19 -0.38
C ILE A 263 0.94 -41.25 0.05
N PRO A 264 0.77 -39.91 -0.01
CA PRO A 264 1.82 -38.97 0.38
C PRO A 264 2.12 -39.00 1.88
N GLY A 265 3.33 -38.60 2.26
CA GLY A 265 3.76 -38.49 3.64
C GLY A 265 3.55 -37.11 4.27
N SER A 266 3.22 -36.08 3.46
CA SER A 266 2.95 -34.72 3.95
C SER A 266 2.00 -33.96 3.02
N LEU A 267 1.40 -32.91 3.57
CA LEU A 267 0.66 -31.89 2.83
C LEU A 267 1.05 -30.50 3.34
N GLU A 268 1.40 -29.61 2.43
CA GLU A 268 1.66 -28.21 2.74
C GLU A 268 0.45 -27.35 2.31
N ALA A 269 0.07 -26.40 3.16
CA ALA A 269 -0.95 -25.41 2.82
C ALA A 269 -0.54 -24.02 3.31
N VAL A 270 -0.85 -22.99 2.50
CA VAL A 270 -0.71 -21.59 2.89
C VAL A 270 -2.11 -20.99 2.84
N PHE A 271 -2.49 -20.35 3.93
CA PHE A 271 -3.78 -19.66 4.02
C PHE A 271 -3.61 -18.28 4.65
N ASN A 272 -4.57 -17.38 4.39
CA ASN A 272 -4.53 -16.01 4.87
C ASN A 272 -5.88 -15.58 5.44
N PHE A 273 -5.82 -14.87 6.54
CA PHE A 273 -6.93 -14.09 7.08
C PHE A 273 -6.80 -12.63 6.66
N ARG A 274 -7.90 -12.08 6.15
CA ARG A 274 -8.10 -10.62 6.12
C ARG A 274 -9.11 -10.30 7.20
N PHE A 275 -8.64 -9.73 8.32
CA PHE A 275 -9.45 -9.63 9.54
C PHE A 275 -9.81 -8.19 9.89
N SER A 276 -11.00 -8.04 10.47
CA SER A 276 -11.57 -6.78 10.92
C SER A 276 -11.06 -6.41 12.32
N THR A 277 -11.48 -5.27 12.83
CA THR A 277 -11.23 -4.88 14.24
C THR A 277 -11.98 -5.73 15.26
N GLU A 278 -12.95 -6.56 14.82
CA GLU A 278 -13.69 -7.49 15.68
C GLU A 278 -12.87 -8.74 16.01
N SER A 279 -11.87 -9.06 15.19
CA SER A 279 -11.01 -10.23 15.38
C SER A 279 -9.61 -9.83 15.85
N ARG A 280 -8.96 -10.71 16.62
CA ARG A 280 -7.57 -10.55 17.06
C ARG A 280 -6.69 -11.66 16.48
N PRO A 281 -5.43 -11.38 16.11
CA PRO A 281 -4.54 -12.40 15.58
C PRO A 281 -4.43 -13.65 16.45
N ASP A 282 -4.30 -13.48 17.76
CA ASP A 282 -4.13 -14.60 18.69
C ASP A 282 -5.41 -15.45 18.78
N SER A 283 -6.59 -14.83 18.72
CA SER A 283 -7.86 -15.58 18.71
C SER A 283 -8.01 -16.40 17.42
N LEU A 284 -7.60 -15.84 16.28
CA LEU A 284 -7.62 -16.55 14.99
C LEU A 284 -6.63 -17.72 14.98
N ARG A 285 -5.41 -17.52 15.51
CA ARG A 285 -4.40 -18.59 15.65
C ARG A 285 -4.93 -19.73 16.51
N MET A 286 -5.41 -19.41 17.70
CA MET A 286 -5.95 -20.40 18.65
C MET A 286 -7.10 -21.19 18.02
N ALA A 287 -8.05 -20.54 17.38
CA ALA A 287 -9.20 -21.20 16.76
C ALA A 287 -8.78 -22.19 15.66
N VAL A 288 -7.83 -21.82 14.79
CA VAL A 288 -7.30 -22.73 13.76
C VAL A 288 -6.60 -23.94 14.41
N GLU A 289 -5.71 -23.70 15.39
CA GLU A 289 -4.95 -24.77 16.03
C GLU A 289 -5.84 -25.73 16.82
N GLU A 290 -6.85 -25.21 17.54
CA GLU A 290 -7.84 -26.01 18.25
C GLU A 290 -8.65 -26.88 17.28
N LEU A 291 -9.04 -26.32 16.12
CA LEU A 291 -9.79 -27.05 15.11
C LEU A 291 -8.94 -28.17 14.49
N LEU A 292 -7.68 -27.90 14.15
CA LEU A 292 -6.76 -28.93 13.67
C LEU A 292 -6.58 -30.06 14.68
N ARG A 293 -6.42 -29.74 15.97
CA ARG A 293 -6.34 -30.73 17.07
C ARG A 293 -7.65 -31.51 17.23
N LYS A 294 -8.81 -30.85 17.12
CA LYS A 294 -10.14 -31.49 17.16
C LYS A 294 -10.28 -32.59 16.10
N HIS A 295 -9.73 -32.36 14.91
CA HIS A 295 -9.72 -33.34 13.82
C HIS A 295 -8.54 -34.32 13.87
N ASN A 296 -7.77 -34.36 14.97
CA ASN A 296 -6.58 -35.21 15.16
C ASN A 296 -5.53 -35.04 14.03
N VAL A 297 -5.44 -33.84 13.44
CA VAL A 297 -4.42 -33.52 12.47
C VAL A 297 -3.07 -33.38 13.21
N GLN A 298 -2.04 -34.07 12.72
CA GLN A 298 -0.66 -33.87 13.17
C GLN A 298 -0.04 -32.81 12.28
N PHE A 299 0.47 -31.70 12.86
CA PHE A 299 0.89 -30.56 12.08
C PHE A 299 2.01 -29.75 12.73
N ASP A 300 2.78 -29.05 11.87
CA ASP A 300 3.54 -27.86 12.22
C ASP A 300 2.85 -26.65 11.59
N LEU A 301 2.73 -25.54 12.33
CA LEU A 301 2.09 -24.34 11.87
C LEU A 301 2.88 -23.11 12.32
N THR A 302 3.32 -22.32 11.34
CA THR A 302 3.97 -21.03 11.59
C THR A 302 3.10 -19.90 11.09
N TRP A 303 3.24 -18.72 11.73
CA TRP A 303 2.39 -17.58 11.46
C TRP A 303 3.19 -16.33 11.11
N ARG A 304 2.71 -15.58 10.11
CA ARG A 304 3.21 -14.24 9.79
C ARG A 304 2.07 -13.24 9.88
N LEU A 305 2.20 -12.30 10.83
CA LEU A 305 1.31 -11.14 10.92
C LEU A 305 1.90 -10.02 10.06
N SER A 306 1.29 -9.75 8.90
CA SER A 306 1.74 -8.67 8.02
C SER A 306 1.26 -7.29 8.50
N GLY A 307 0.15 -7.20 9.20
CA GLY A 307 -0.35 -5.96 9.77
C GLY A 307 -1.60 -6.14 10.63
N GLN A 308 -1.74 -5.25 11.60
CA GLN A 308 -2.98 -5.07 12.37
C GLN A 308 -3.99 -4.26 11.55
N PRO A 309 -5.30 -4.42 11.79
CA PRO A 309 -6.28 -3.51 11.23
C PRO A 309 -6.13 -2.12 11.85
N PHE A 310 -6.35 -1.08 11.05
CA PHE A 310 -6.42 0.29 11.54
C PHE A 310 -7.59 1.03 10.93
N LEU A 311 -8.04 2.10 11.61
CA LEU A 311 -9.15 2.94 11.17
C LEU A 311 -8.94 4.38 11.62
N THR A 312 -8.99 5.32 10.69
CA THR A 312 -9.20 6.74 10.95
C THR A 312 -10.70 7.02 10.83
N TYR A 313 -11.37 7.05 11.98
CA TYR A 313 -12.82 7.18 12.03
C TYR A 313 -13.30 8.59 11.67
N ALA A 314 -12.66 9.62 12.26
CA ALA A 314 -12.92 11.03 12.05
C ALA A 314 -11.66 11.83 12.40
N GLY A 315 -11.58 13.07 11.92
CA GLY A 315 -10.51 13.97 12.29
C GLY A 315 -10.18 14.97 11.20
N LYS A 316 -9.25 15.86 11.51
CA LYS A 316 -8.91 16.99 10.64
C LYS A 316 -8.32 16.54 9.29
N LEU A 317 -7.53 15.46 9.27
CA LEU A 317 -6.97 14.94 8.03
C LEU A 317 -8.07 14.45 7.09
N LEU A 318 -9.00 13.66 7.62
CA LEU A 318 -10.10 13.12 6.82
C LEU A 318 -11.03 14.22 6.31
N GLU A 319 -11.33 15.23 7.14
CA GLU A 319 -12.11 16.41 6.75
C GLU A 319 -11.40 17.21 5.65
N ALA A 320 -10.10 17.48 5.80
CA ALA A 320 -9.30 18.18 4.80
C ALA A 320 -9.28 17.40 3.47
N ALA A 321 -9.04 16.10 3.50
CA ALA A 321 -8.99 15.27 2.30
C ALA A 321 -10.34 15.26 1.56
N ARG A 322 -11.46 15.06 2.26
CA ARG A 322 -12.80 15.12 1.66
C ARG A 322 -13.12 16.50 1.08
N GLY A 323 -12.80 17.55 1.84
CA GLY A 323 -12.99 18.94 1.41
C GLY A 323 -12.20 19.27 0.15
N SER A 324 -10.91 18.90 0.11
CA SER A 324 -10.03 19.15 -1.03
C SER A 324 -10.43 18.34 -2.27
N VAL A 325 -10.78 17.07 -2.12
CA VAL A 325 -11.31 16.26 -3.24
C VAL A 325 -12.59 16.89 -3.79
N LYS A 326 -13.52 17.29 -2.94
CA LYS A 326 -14.76 17.94 -3.37
C LYS A 326 -14.51 19.29 -4.05
N LYS A 327 -13.57 20.09 -3.55
CA LYS A 327 -13.23 21.41 -4.09
C LYS A 327 -12.53 21.32 -5.45
N ILE A 328 -11.57 20.40 -5.61
CA ILE A 328 -10.70 20.31 -6.78
C ILE A 328 -11.31 19.39 -7.86
N ILE A 329 -11.80 18.23 -7.45
CA ILE A 329 -12.31 17.19 -8.36
C ILE A 329 -13.83 17.32 -8.57
N GLY A 330 -14.54 17.85 -7.58
CA GLY A 330 -15.99 18.10 -7.67
C GLY A 330 -16.88 16.95 -7.23
N ILE A 331 -16.31 15.91 -6.59
CA ILE A 331 -17.04 14.74 -6.12
C ILE A 331 -16.93 14.59 -4.60
N GLU A 332 -17.87 13.87 -4.00
CA GLU A 332 -17.82 13.48 -2.58
C GLU A 332 -17.23 12.07 -2.47
N PRO A 333 -16.04 11.89 -1.88
CA PRO A 333 -15.41 10.57 -1.79
C PRO A 333 -16.14 9.63 -0.85
N GLN A 334 -16.17 8.35 -1.20
CA GLN A 334 -16.59 7.27 -0.30
C GLN A 334 -15.43 6.84 0.58
N LEU A 335 -15.71 6.52 1.85
CA LEU A 335 -14.74 5.94 2.76
C LEU A 335 -14.75 4.42 2.64
N SER A 336 -13.57 3.80 2.68
CA SER A 336 -13.46 2.35 2.51
C SER A 336 -12.25 1.78 3.24
N THR A 337 -12.41 0.59 3.81
CA THR A 337 -11.35 -0.21 4.42
C THR A 337 -11.00 -1.45 3.59
N SER A 338 -11.60 -1.59 2.41
CA SER A 338 -11.44 -2.75 1.53
C SER A 338 -10.07 -2.74 0.80
N GLY A 339 -9.71 -3.90 0.24
CA GLY A 339 -8.51 -4.08 -0.57
C GLY A 339 -7.36 -4.75 0.17
N GLY A 340 -6.16 -4.62 -0.38
CA GLY A 340 -4.90 -5.11 0.18
C GLY A 340 -4.49 -4.41 1.47
N THR A 341 -3.29 -4.62 1.92
CA THR A 341 -2.69 -3.81 2.98
C THR A 341 -1.69 -2.85 2.34
N SER A 342 -1.25 -1.83 3.09
CA SER A 342 -0.28 -0.83 2.67
C SER A 342 0.64 -0.48 3.83
N ASP A 343 1.67 0.30 3.59
CA ASP A 343 2.57 0.80 4.62
C ASP A 343 1.91 1.70 5.67
N GLY A 344 0.70 2.18 5.40
CA GLY A 344 -0.15 2.85 6.37
C GLY A 344 -0.32 2.07 7.69
N ARG A 345 -0.27 0.73 7.62
CA ARG A 345 -0.32 -0.18 8.79
C ARG A 345 0.79 0.04 9.82
N PHE A 346 1.97 0.46 9.38
CA PHE A 346 3.11 0.72 10.26
C PHE A 346 3.05 2.12 10.89
N ILE A 347 2.43 3.06 10.18
CA ILE A 347 2.30 4.46 10.58
C ILE A 347 1.11 4.66 11.52
N ALA A 348 0.04 3.89 11.33
CA ALA A 348 -1.20 3.97 12.09
C ALA A 348 -1.00 3.56 13.56
N GLN A 349 -0.74 4.55 14.39
CA GLN A 349 -0.52 4.39 15.82
C GLN A 349 -1.58 5.17 16.61
N PRO A 350 -1.75 4.88 17.91
CA PRO A 350 -2.69 5.63 18.73
C PRO A 350 -2.46 7.15 18.65
N GLY A 351 -3.46 7.87 18.15
CA GLY A 351 -3.45 9.32 17.99
C GLY A 351 -2.84 9.82 16.67
N THR A 352 -2.50 8.94 15.73
CA THR A 352 -2.15 9.29 14.35
C THR A 352 -3.35 9.05 13.43
N GLU A 353 -3.76 10.06 12.68
CA GLU A 353 -4.73 9.88 11.59
C GLU A 353 -3.98 9.45 10.32
N VAL A 354 -4.39 8.32 9.72
CA VAL A 354 -3.81 7.80 8.47
C VAL A 354 -4.92 7.58 7.46
N ILE A 355 -4.73 8.10 6.26
CA ILE A 355 -5.59 7.85 5.11
C ILE A 355 -4.74 7.43 3.91
N GLU A 356 -5.36 6.78 2.94
CA GLU A 356 -4.76 6.58 1.63
C GLU A 356 -5.59 7.31 0.59
N LEU A 357 -4.91 8.09 -0.22
CA LEU A 357 -5.51 8.87 -1.30
C LEU A 357 -4.56 8.89 -2.49
N GLY A 358 -5.04 8.46 -3.64
CA GLY A 358 -4.23 8.41 -4.85
C GLY A 358 -5.02 8.05 -6.10
N PRO A 359 -4.31 7.67 -7.17
CA PRO A 359 -4.90 7.46 -8.49
C PRO A 359 -5.81 6.24 -8.57
N LEU A 360 -6.31 5.99 -9.78
CA LEU A 360 -7.08 4.79 -10.10
C LEU A 360 -6.21 3.53 -10.01
N ASN A 361 -6.78 2.47 -9.43
CA ASN A 361 -6.11 1.19 -9.23
C ASN A 361 -6.31 0.18 -10.37
N ALA A 362 -6.92 0.60 -11.46
CA ALA A 362 -7.36 -0.31 -12.51
C ALA A 362 -6.21 -1.02 -13.25
N THR A 363 -5.04 -0.41 -13.32
CA THR A 363 -3.87 -0.89 -14.09
C THR A 363 -2.70 -1.35 -13.25
N ILE A 364 -2.76 -1.23 -11.90
CA ILE A 364 -1.66 -1.63 -11.02
C ILE A 364 -1.27 -3.10 -11.23
N HIS A 365 0.02 -3.40 -11.16
CA HIS A 365 0.63 -4.73 -11.33
C HIS A 365 0.35 -5.41 -12.70
N LYS A 366 -0.27 -4.71 -13.64
CA LYS A 366 -0.55 -5.22 -14.99
C LYS A 366 0.51 -4.77 -15.99
N VAL A 367 0.52 -5.42 -17.13
CA VAL A 367 1.17 -4.93 -18.36
C VAL A 367 0.44 -3.65 -18.80
N ASP A 368 1.18 -2.71 -19.38
CA ASP A 368 0.67 -1.38 -19.78
C ASP A 368 0.05 -0.58 -18.61
N GLU A 369 0.64 -0.71 -17.42
CA GLU A 369 0.31 0.14 -16.30
C GLU A 369 0.40 1.61 -16.71
N SER A 370 -0.60 2.41 -16.31
CA SER A 370 -0.70 3.80 -16.76
C SER A 370 -1.49 4.66 -15.79
N ILE A 371 -1.25 5.97 -15.87
CA ILE A 371 -1.96 7.00 -15.11
C ILE A 371 -2.32 8.18 -16.04
N SER A 372 -3.47 8.81 -15.80
CA SER A 372 -3.83 10.05 -16.49
C SER A 372 -2.92 11.21 -16.07
N THR A 373 -2.36 11.95 -17.04
CA THR A 373 -1.54 13.13 -16.75
C THR A 373 -2.36 14.24 -16.08
N GLN A 374 -3.64 14.35 -16.43
CA GLN A 374 -4.59 15.26 -15.77
C GLN A 374 -4.87 14.86 -14.33
N ASP A 375 -4.92 13.53 -14.03
CA ASP A 375 -5.12 13.04 -12.67
C ASP A 375 -3.91 13.34 -11.78
N LEU A 376 -2.68 13.27 -12.34
CA LEU A 376 -1.46 13.69 -11.63
C LEU A 376 -1.54 15.17 -11.21
N ALA A 377 -1.94 16.05 -12.13
CA ALA A 377 -2.12 17.47 -11.80
C ALA A 377 -3.24 17.69 -10.78
N SER A 378 -4.34 16.95 -10.89
CA SER A 378 -5.45 17.05 -9.94
C SER A 378 -5.05 16.62 -8.54
N LEU A 379 -4.28 15.53 -8.39
CA LEU A 379 -3.71 15.07 -7.11
C LEU A 379 -2.76 16.11 -6.50
N TYR A 380 -1.89 16.73 -7.31
CA TYR A 380 -1.06 17.83 -6.85
C TYR A 380 -1.90 18.94 -6.20
N PHE A 381 -2.98 19.40 -6.86
CA PHE A 381 -3.84 20.45 -6.31
C PHE A 381 -4.60 20.00 -5.05
N VAL A 382 -5.02 18.74 -5.00
CA VAL A 382 -5.68 18.17 -3.80
C VAL A 382 -4.71 18.18 -2.62
N TYR A 383 -3.46 17.72 -2.79
CA TYR A 383 -2.48 17.70 -1.71
C TYR A 383 -2.06 19.10 -1.27
N LEU A 384 -1.92 20.03 -2.21
CA LEU A 384 -1.62 21.43 -1.89
C LEU A 384 -2.73 22.05 -1.04
N ASP A 385 -4.00 21.90 -1.44
CA ASP A 385 -5.17 22.40 -0.71
C ASP A 385 -5.31 21.75 0.68
N MET A 386 -5.00 20.45 0.80
CA MET A 386 -4.96 19.77 2.11
C MET A 386 -3.92 20.38 3.04
N MET A 387 -2.69 20.62 2.55
CA MET A 387 -1.63 21.27 3.35
C MET A 387 -2.02 22.69 3.76
N GLU A 388 -2.60 23.47 2.85
CA GLU A 388 -3.11 24.81 3.17
C GLU A 388 -4.17 24.75 4.26
N SER A 389 -5.10 23.81 4.19
CA SER A 389 -6.16 23.63 5.19
C SER A 389 -5.64 23.21 6.58
N LEU A 390 -4.55 22.45 6.62
CA LEU A 390 -4.04 21.84 7.86
C LEU A 390 -2.94 22.67 8.54
N LEU A 391 -2.13 23.38 7.77
CA LEU A 391 -0.86 23.96 8.23
C LEU A 391 -0.68 25.46 7.94
N ALA A 392 -1.46 26.07 7.06
CA ALA A 392 -1.34 27.50 6.75
C ALA A 392 -1.97 28.44 7.82
#